data_5c6136993735204ce871616ba63a9dc3
#
_entry.id   5c6136993735204ce871616ba63a9dc3
#
_cell.length_a   1.000
_cell.length_b   1.000
_cell.length_c   1.000
_cell.angle_alpha   90.00
_cell.angle_beta   90.00
_cell.angle_gamma   90.00
#
_symmetry.space_group_name_H-M   'P 1'
#
loop_
_entity.id
_entity.type
_entity.pdbx_description
1 polymer ?
#
loop_
_entity_poly.entity_id
_entity_poly.type
_entity_poly.pdbx_seq_one_letter_code
_entity_poly.pdbx_strand_id
1 'polypeptide(L)'
;MKNVSRLLPLLSGIVTLSGCNHAPQKNNGQNSQKPNIIYIFADDLGIGDLSCYGATKVSTPNIDRLAGQGVQFTNAYATSATSTPSRFGLLTGMYPWRQENTGIAPGNSELIIDTTCITMADMLKDAGYATGAVGKWHLGLGPKGGTDFNNRITPNAQSIGFDYEFIIPATVDRVPCVFVENGHVVGLDPNDPITVSYDHKVGDWPTGEENPELVTLKPSQGHNNTIINGIPRIGWMTGGKSALWKDEDIADIITHKAKNFIASHQEEPFFLYMGTQDVHVPRIPHPRFAGKSGLGTRGDVILQLDWTIGEIMHTLDSLHIADNTILIFTSDNGPVIDDGYQDQAYELLNGHTPMGIYRGGKYSAYEAGTRVPFIVRWPARVKPNKQQALFSQIDVYASLASLLEQPLRKGAAPDSQEHLNVLLGKNNTNREYVVQQNLNNTLAIIKGQWKYIEPSDGPAIEYWTKMELGNDKQPQLYDLSSDPSEKTNVSKQYPDIVKELSELLESVKEK
;
A
#
# COMPACT_ATOMS: atom_id res chain seq x y z
N MET A 1 23.32 -87.93 -68.82
CA MET A 1 24.78 -87.61 -68.69
C MET A 1 24.97 -86.35 -67.89
N LYS A 2 25.68 -86.51 -66.80
CA LYS A 2 26.56 -85.53 -66.18
C LYS A 2 25.89 -84.36 -65.34
N ASN A 3 26.15 -84.34 -64.28
CA ASN A 3 26.99 -84.29 -63.15
C ASN A 3 26.47 -83.26 -62.16
N VAL A 4 26.22 -83.71 -60.98
CA VAL A 4 25.84 -83.03 -59.77
C VAL A 4 27.10 -82.43 -59.19
N SER A 5 27.01 -81.13 -58.74
CA SER A 5 27.96 -80.61 -57.78
C SER A 5 27.16 -79.83 -56.73
N ARG A 6 27.18 -80.37 -55.54
CA ARG A 6 26.62 -79.76 -54.31
C ARG A 6 27.53 -78.62 -53.83
N LEU A 7 26.97 -77.48 -53.53
CA LEU A 7 27.58 -76.45 -52.73
C LEU A 7 26.70 -76.12 -51.54
N LEU A 8 27.21 -76.28 -50.37
CA LEU A 8 26.57 -75.85 -49.07
C LEU A 8 26.51 -74.32 -49.00
N PRO A 9 25.46 -73.78 -48.42
CA PRO A 9 25.48 -72.35 -48.05
C PRO A 9 26.06 -72.15 -46.65
N LEU A 10 27.03 -71.26 -46.56
CA LEU A 10 27.54 -70.68 -45.31
C LEU A 10 26.38 -69.78 -44.70
N LEU A 11 26.02 -70.07 -43.46
CA LEU A 11 25.20 -69.16 -42.63
C LEU A 11 26.12 -68.05 -42.10
N SER A 12 25.94 -66.81 -42.61
CA SER A 12 26.51 -65.64 -42.02
C SER A 12 25.44 -65.07 -41.01
N GLY A 13 25.71 -65.23 -39.75
CA GLY A 13 24.95 -64.63 -38.69
C GLY A 13 25.16 -63.10 -38.67
N ILE A 14 24.13 -62.34 -38.96
CA ILE A 14 24.06 -60.89 -38.73
C ILE A 14 23.65 -60.67 -37.28
N VAL A 15 24.58 -60.27 -36.45
CA VAL A 15 24.30 -59.74 -35.10
C VAL A 15 23.86 -58.30 -35.25
N THR A 16 22.53 -58.06 -35.16
CA THR A 16 21.99 -56.71 -35.02
C THR A 16 22.20 -56.22 -33.60
N LEU A 17 23.18 -55.36 -33.40
CA LEU A 17 23.34 -54.55 -32.20
C LEU A 17 22.19 -53.49 -32.20
N SER A 18 21.13 -53.71 -31.43
CA SER A 18 20.14 -52.70 -31.10
C SER A 18 20.81 -51.70 -30.14
N GLY A 19 21.39 -50.65 -30.68
CA GLY A 19 21.82 -49.50 -29.91
C GLY A 19 20.57 -48.77 -29.39
N CYS A 20 20.29 -48.90 -28.09
CA CYS A 20 19.37 -47.99 -27.39
C CYS A 20 19.98 -46.59 -27.38
N ASN A 21 19.60 -45.76 -28.34
CA ASN A 21 19.80 -44.32 -28.26
C ASN A 21 18.85 -43.80 -27.18
N HIS A 22 19.32 -43.77 -25.93
CA HIS A 22 18.78 -42.91 -24.92
C HIS A 22 19.22 -41.50 -25.30
N ALA A 23 18.32 -40.75 -26.02
CA ALA A 23 18.40 -39.31 -26.05
C ALA A 23 18.32 -38.85 -24.59
N PRO A 24 19.20 -37.95 -24.14
CA PRO A 24 19.07 -37.37 -22.80
C PRO A 24 17.68 -36.70 -22.78
N GLN A 25 16.79 -37.24 -21.94
CA GLN A 25 15.62 -36.48 -21.52
C GLN A 25 16.15 -35.16 -20.99
N LYS A 26 15.92 -34.09 -21.74
CA LYS A 26 15.99 -32.75 -21.17
C LYS A 26 15.01 -32.80 -19.99
N ASN A 27 15.55 -32.93 -18.80
CA ASN A 27 14.86 -32.51 -17.63
C ASN A 27 14.48 -31.04 -17.88
N ASN A 28 13.24 -30.82 -18.32
CA ASN A 28 12.57 -29.56 -18.13
C ASN A 28 12.38 -29.41 -16.61
N GLY A 29 13.48 -29.19 -15.90
CA GLY A 29 13.45 -28.40 -14.70
C GLY A 29 12.91 -27.06 -15.17
N GLN A 30 11.62 -26.83 -15.00
CA GLN A 30 11.11 -25.50 -14.90
C GLN A 30 11.93 -24.88 -13.77
N ASN A 31 13.01 -24.19 -14.13
CA ASN A 31 13.55 -23.11 -13.33
C ASN A 31 12.35 -22.16 -13.21
N SER A 32 11.58 -22.29 -12.14
CA SER A 32 10.45 -21.40 -11.90
C SER A 32 11.08 -20.04 -11.68
N GLN A 33 11.10 -19.25 -12.74
CA GLN A 33 11.61 -17.88 -12.68
C GLN A 33 10.86 -17.19 -11.55
N LYS A 34 11.58 -16.58 -10.62
CA LYS A 34 10.98 -15.83 -9.51
C LYS A 34 10.06 -14.78 -10.09
N PRO A 35 8.81 -14.64 -9.59
CA PRO A 35 7.88 -13.63 -10.11
C PRO A 35 8.36 -12.22 -9.76
N ASN A 36 8.10 -11.26 -10.63
CA ASN A 36 8.14 -9.86 -10.24
C ASN A 36 7.05 -9.57 -9.23
N ILE A 37 7.28 -8.60 -8.35
CA ILE A 37 6.33 -8.22 -7.31
C ILE A 37 6.13 -6.72 -7.37
N ILE A 38 4.87 -6.29 -7.57
CA ILE A 38 4.48 -4.88 -7.51
C ILE A 38 3.42 -4.74 -6.42
N TYR A 39 3.68 -3.88 -5.45
CA TYR A 39 2.74 -3.54 -4.38
C TYR A 39 2.32 -2.09 -4.55
N ILE A 40 1.07 -1.87 -4.98
CA ILE A 40 0.51 -0.52 -5.15
C ILE A 40 -0.34 -0.19 -3.94
N PHE A 41 0.05 0.88 -3.25
CA PHE A 41 -0.55 1.35 -2.03
C PHE A 41 -1.25 2.70 -2.30
N ALA A 42 -2.57 2.67 -2.51
CA ALA A 42 -3.38 3.87 -2.62
C ALA A 42 -3.48 4.58 -1.26
N ASP A 43 -3.84 5.85 -1.30
CA ASP A 43 -3.91 6.74 -0.15
C ASP A 43 -5.36 7.15 0.13
N ASP A 44 -5.87 6.87 1.33
CA ASP A 44 -7.24 7.22 1.78
C ASP A 44 -8.36 6.64 0.89
N LEU A 45 -8.13 5.53 0.20
CA LEU A 45 -9.11 4.93 -0.71
C LEU A 45 -10.08 4.03 0.04
N GLY A 46 -11.36 4.32 -0.08
CA GLY A 46 -12.41 3.51 0.51
C GLY A 46 -12.77 2.28 -0.33
N ILE A 47 -13.27 1.25 0.35
CA ILE A 47 -13.83 0.08 -0.34
C ILE A 47 -15.04 0.46 -1.22
N GLY A 48 -15.80 1.49 -0.80
CA GLY A 48 -16.94 2.01 -1.56
C GLY A 48 -16.58 2.93 -2.71
N ASP A 49 -15.28 3.23 -2.94
CA ASP A 49 -14.79 4.06 -4.04
C ASP A 49 -14.59 3.27 -5.36
N LEU A 50 -14.68 1.94 -5.32
CA LEU A 50 -14.37 1.07 -6.45
C LEU A 50 -15.59 0.34 -6.98
N SER A 51 -15.78 0.35 -8.32
CA SER A 51 -16.91 -0.32 -8.96
C SER A 51 -16.90 -1.83 -8.77
N CYS A 52 -15.74 -2.49 -8.73
CA CYS A 52 -15.64 -3.92 -8.41
C CYS A 52 -16.06 -4.26 -6.97
N TYR A 53 -16.08 -3.31 -6.06
CA TYR A 53 -16.61 -3.45 -4.70
C TYR A 53 -18.04 -2.91 -4.53
N GLY A 54 -18.67 -2.47 -5.61
CA GLY A 54 -20.09 -2.09 -5.63
C GLY A 54 -20.35 -0.58 -5.71
N ALA A 55 -19.34 0.26 -5.94
CA ALA A 55 -19.56 1.66 -6.25
C ALA A 55 -20.40 1.81 -7.54
N THR A 56 -21.44 2.63 -7.49
CA THR A 56 -22.33 2.87 -8.64
C THR A 56 -22.25 4.29 -9.17
N LYS A 57 -21.55 5.17 -8.49
CA LYS A 57 -21.45 6.59 -8.82
C LYS A 57 -20.13 6.97 -9.47
N VAL A 58 -19.14 6.09 -9.40
CA VAL A 58 -17.84 6.22 -10.03
C VAL A 58 -17.52 4.93 -10.77
N SER A 59 -16.80 5.01 -11.88
CA SER A 59 -16.38 3.85 -12.67
C SER A 59 -14.87 3.73 -12.64
N THR A 60 -14.37 2.53 -12.29
CA THR A 60 -12.94 2.21 -12.18
C THR A 60 -12.59 1.00 -13.06
N PRO A 61 -12.70 1.12 -14.40
CA PRO A 61 -12.64 -0.03 -15.32
C PRO A 61 -11.28 -0.74 -15.31
N ASN A 62 -10.17 -0.05 -15.04
CA ASN A 62 -8.86 -0.68 -14.97
C ASN A 62 -8.69 -1.49 -13.68
N ILE A 63 -9.15 -0.95 -12.54
CA ILE A 63 -9.16 -1.68 -11.27
C ILE A 63 -10.18 -2.84 -11.35
N ASP A 64 -11.30 -2.67 -12.02
CA ASP A 64 -12.27 -3.75 -12.28
C ASP A 64 -11.65 -4.87 -13.13
N ARG A 65 -10.84 -4.51 -14.16
CA ARG A 65 -10.06 -5.48 -14.95
C ARG A 65 -9.05 -6.21 -14.07
N LEU A 66 -8.34 -5.50 -13.19
CA LEU A 66 -7.41 -6.09 -12.24
C LEU A 66 -8.12 -7.12 -11.33
N ALA A 67 -9.26 -6.75 -10.75
CA ALA A 67 -10.08 -7.62 -9.91
C ALA A 67 -10.64 -8.82 -10.69
N GLY A 68 -11.11 -8.58 -11.92
CA GLY A 68 -11.63 -9.63 -12.82
C GLY A 68 -10.57 -10.63 -13.30
N GLN A 69 -9.28 -10.32 -13.15
CA GLN A 69 -8.16 -11.19 -13.49
C GLN A 69 -7.43 -11.75 -12.26
N GLY A 70 -7.91 -11.46 -11.05
CA GLY A 70 -7.21 -11.77 -9.80
C GLY A 70 -8.13 -12.24 -8.68
N VAL A 71 -7.59 -12.23 -7.48
CA VAL A 71 -8.32 -12.49 -6.23
C VAL A 71 -8.75 -11.15 -5.64
N GLN A 72 -10.04 -10.97 -5.47
CA GLN A 72 -10.64 -9.83 -4.79
C GLN A 72 -10.97 -10.20 -3.35
N PHE A 73 -10.32 -9.58 -2.38
CA PHE A 73 -10.59 -9.80 -0.97
C PHE A 73 -11.77 -8.95 -0.49
N THR A 74 -12.66 -9.55 0.27
CA THR A 74 -13.79 -8.84 0.91
C THR A 74 -13.57 -8.63 2.39
N ASN A 75 -12.51 -9.20 2.97
CA ASN A 75 -12.22 -9.19 4.41
C ASN A 75 -10.73 -8.98 4.70
N ALA A 76 -10.14 -7.96 4.05
CA ALA A 76 -8.74 -7.59 4.22
C ALA A 76 -8.60 -6.27 4.97
N TYR A 77 -7.56 -6.18 5.81
CA TYR A 77 -7.37 -5.09 6.75
C TYR A 77 -5.96 -4.50 6.71
N ALA A 78 -5.90 -3.17 6.75
CA ALA A 78 -4.69 -2.44 7.11
C ALA A 78 -4.41 -2.60 8.62
N THR A 79 -3.17 -2.39 9.04
CA THR A 79 -2.79 -2.51 10.46
C THR A 79 -3.19 -1.29 11.28
N SER A 80 -3.40 -0.14 10.64
CA SER A 80 -3.81 1.10 11.28
C SER A 80 -4.75 1.89 10.39
N ALA A 81 -5.59 2.71 11.01
CA ALA A 81 -6.49 3.64 10.32
C ALA A 81 -5.79 4.95 9.89
N THR A 82 -4.47 4.97 9.81
CA THR A 82 -3.65 6.11 9.38
C THR A 82 -2.43 5.66 8.58
N SER A 83 -1.98 6.52 7.66
CA SER A 83 -0.97 6.21 6.64
C SER A 83 0.38 5.74 7.19
N THR A 84 1.05 6.56 8.00
CA THR A 84 2.42 6.25 8.50
C THR A 84 2.48 4.91 9.22
N PRO A 85 1.65 4.64 10.24
CA PRO A 85 1.71 3.36 10.95
C PRO A 85 1.31 2.17 10.06
N SER A 86 0.38 2.33 9.13
CA SER A 86 0.01 1.26 8.21
C SER A 86 1.17 0.89 7.27
N ARG A 87 1.86 1.88 6.70
CA ARG A 87 3.05 1.68 5.85
C ARG A 87 4.21 1.07 6.62
N PHE A 88 4.41 1.49 7.88
CA PHE A 88 5.35 0.88 8.81
C PHE A 88 5.05 -0.61 9.00
N GLY A 89 3.80 -0.95 9.33
CA GLY A 89 3.38 -2.34 9.56
C GLY A 89 3.61 -3.25 8.35
N LEU A 90 3.32 -2.75 7.13
CA LEU A 90 3.56 -3.50 5.89
C LEU A 90 5.04 -3.81 5.69
N LEU A 91 5.92 -2.80 5.79
CA LEU A 91 7.34 -2.96 5.47
C LEU A 91 8.11 -3.74 6.54
N THR A 92 7.74 -3.61 7.81
CA THR A 92 8.44 -4.24 8.92
C THR A 92 7.87 -5.60 9.33
N GLY A 93 6.61 -5.89 8.97
CA GLY A 93 5.88 -7.05 9.49
C GLY A 93 5.64 -6.97 11.00
N MET A 94 5.67 -5.75 11.58
CA MET A 94 5.50 -5.47 12.99
C MET A 94 4.32 -4.52 13.19
N TYR A 95 3.49 -4.77 14.19
CA TYR A 95 2.41 -3.83 14.51
C TYR A 95 2.97 -2.48 14.96
N PRO A 96 2.41 -1.36 14.49
CA PRO A 96 3.00 -0.03 14.73
C PRO A 96 3.05 0.37 16.21
N TRP A 97 2.11 -0.05 17.05
CA TRP A 97 2.13 0.26 18.48
C TRP A 97 3.30 -0.38 19.27
N ARG A 98 4.03 -1.33 18.68
CA ARG A 98 5.22 -1.92 19.30
C ARG A 98 6.43 -1.02 19.29
N GLN A 99 6.40 0.03 18.50
CA GLN A 99 7.46 1.04 18.42
C GLN A 99 6.87 2.43 18.71
N GLU A 100 7.56 3.19 19.54
CA GLU A 100 7.22 4.59 19.75
C GLU A 100 7.43 5.43 18.49
N ASN A 101 6.74 6.57 18.40
CA ASN A 101 6.88 7.55 17.33
C ASN A 101 6.47 7.03 15.93
N THR A 102 5.60 6.04 15.85
CA THR A 102 5.01 5.55 14.60
C THR A 102 3.73 6.29 14.18
N GLY A 103 3.40 7.41 14.83
CA GLY A 103 2.27 8.27 14.47
C GLY A 103 2.46 8.97 13.11
N ILE A 104 1.50 9.83 12.74
CA ILE A 104 1.53 10.57 11.47
C ILE A 104 2.79 11.45 11.40
N ALA A 105 3.69 11.14 10.48
CA ALA A 105 4.97 11.81 10.35
C ALA A 105 4.85 13.19 9.69
N PRO A 106 5.47 14.25 10.24
CA PRO A 106 5.68 15.49 9.51
C PRO A 106 6.66 15.31 8.33
N GLY A 107 6.66 16.26 7.39
CA GLY A 107 7.46 16.15 6.17
C GLY A 107 8.99 16.20 6.39
N ASN A 108 9.43 16.71 7.53
CA ASN A 108 10.83 16.76 7.94
C ASN A 108 11.18 15.74 9.03
N SER A 109 10.33 14.77 9.26
CA SER A 109 10.57 13.70 10.26
C SER A 109 11.81 12.88 9.92
N GLU A 110 12.53 12.44 10.96
CA GLU A 110 13.56 11.41 10.84
C GLU A 110 12.98 10.09 10.28
N LEU A 111 13.83 9.24 9.71
CA LEU A 111 13.40 7.91 9.26
C LEU A 111 12.89 7.11 10.47
N ILE A 112 11.62 6.72 10.43
CA ILE A 112 10.93 6.05 11.54
C ILE A 112 11.35 4.58 11.67
N ILE A 113 11.59 3.89 10.55
CA ILE A 113 12.04 2.50 10.56
C ILE A 113 13.52 2.48 10.93
N ASP A 114 13.84 1.84 12.05
CA ASP A 114 15.23 1.64 12.47
C ASP A 114 15.99 0.86 11.38
N THR A 115 17.19 1.33 11.01
CA THR A 115 18.00 0.72 9.96
C THR A 115 18.54 -0.68 10.32
N THR A 116 18.38 -1.10 11.57
CA THR A 116 18.67 -2.47 12.01
C THR A 116 17.46 -3.40 11.85
N CYS A 117 16.27 -2.85 11.60
CA CYS A 117 15.07 -3.62 11.31
C CYS A 117 15.20 -4.28 9.94
N ILE A 118 14.91 -5.57 9.87
CA ILE A 118 14.92 -6.33 8.60
C ILE A 118 13.56 -6.14 7.95
N THR A 119 13.52 -5.30 6.92
CA THR A 119 12.29 -4.99 6.21
C THR A 119 11.92 -6.05 5.16
N MET A 120 10.71 -5.95 4.61
CA MET A 120 10.28 -6.76 3.47
C MET A 120 11.18 -6.50 2.25
N ALA A 121 11.67 -5.28 2.06
CA ALA A 121 12.61 -4.95 0.99
C ALA A 121 13.97 -5.64 1.19
N ASP A 122 14.50 -5.67 2.43
CA ASP A 122 15.73 -6.43 2.75
C ASP A 122 15.55 -7.91 2.46
N MET A 123 14.44 -8.50 2.89
CA MET A 123 14.12 -9.92 2.66
C MET A 123 14.07 -10.24 1.16
N LEU A 124 13.43 -9.39 0.36
CA LEU A 124 13.34 -9.56 -1.09
C LEU A 124 14.70 -9.35 -1.78
N LYS A 125 15.49 -8.39 -1.31
CA LYS A 125 16.88 -8.18 -1.76
C LYS A 125 17.75 -9.39 -1.47
N ASP A 126 17.65 -9.98 -0.27
CA ASP A 126 18.33 -11.25 0.06
C ASP A 126 17.89 -12.39 -0.85
N ALA A 127 16.63 -12.37 -1.29
CA ALA A 127 16.12 -13.31 -2.27
C ALA A 127 16.55 -12.98 -3.72
N GLY A 128 17.40 -11.96 -3.95
CA GLY A 128 17.96 -11.59 -5.25
C GLY A 128 17.04 -10.72 -6.11
N TYR A 129 16.18 -9.91 -5.50
CA TYR A 129 15.34 -8.95 -6.19
C TYR A 129 16.04 -7.59 -6.29
N ALA A 130 15.90 -6.92 -7.44
CA ALA A 130 16.07 -5.47 -7.52
C ALA A 130 14.89 -4.79 -6.82
N THR A 131 15.14 -3.81 -5.94
CA THR A 131 14.10 -3.24 -5.08
C THR A 131 13.93 -1.74 -5.30
N GLY A 132 12.70 -1.28 -5.50
CA GLY A 132 12.39 0.13 -5.74
C GLY A 132 11.24 0.65 -4.90
N ALA A 133 11.37 1.90 -4.42
CA ALA A 133 10.30 2.66 -3.76
C ALA A 133 9.95 3.87 -4.62
N VAL A 134 8.68 4.00 -5.04
CA VAL A 134 8.23 5.10 -5.91
C VAL A 134 6.94 5.72 -5.36
N GLY A 135 6.91 7.05 -5.25
CA GLY A 135 5.74 7.82 -4.84
C GLY A 135 5.66 8.14 -3.36
N LYS A 136 4.48 8.13 -2.75
CA LYS A 136 4.29 8.49 -1.34
C LYS A 136 5.09 7.58 -0.42
N TRP A 137 5.94 8.20 0.39
CA TRP A 137 6.76 7.51 1.39
C TRP A 137 6.15 7.56 2.79
N HIS A 138 6.08 8.72 3.37
CA HIS A 138 5.46 9.03 4.66
C HIS A 138 6.01 8.22 5.87
N LEU A 139 7.28 7.85 5.81
CA LEU A 139 7.99 7.10 6.87
C LEU A 139 9.21 7.86 7.40
N GLY A 140 9.26 9.17 7.13
CA GLY A 140 10.39 10.01 7.50
C GLY A 140 11.65 9.75 6.69
N LEU A 141 12.61 10.65 6.80
CA LEU A 141 13.90 10.65 6.10
C LEU A 141 14.96 11.31 6.97
N GLY A 142 16.20 10.91 6.79
CA GLY A 142 17.31 11.53 7.51
C GLY A 142 17.47 11.06 8.97
N PRO A 143 18.46 11.61 9.67
CA PRO A 143 18.81 11.22 11.01
C PRO A 143 17.87 11.82 12.06
N LYS A 144 18.01 11.38 13.29
CA LYS A 144 17.37 11.99 14.46
C LYS A 144 17.66 13.50 14.50
N GLY A 145 16.60 14.29 14.67
CA GLY A 145 16.66 15.75 14.68
C GLY A 145 16.20 16.41 13.38
N GLY A 146 15.81 15.63 12.38
CA GLY A 146 15.17 16.11 11.16
C GLY A 146 16.00 15.97 9.89
N THR A 147 15.36 16.21 8.76
CA THR A 147 15.91 16.03 7.43
C THR A 147 16.58 17.29 6.90
N ASP A 148 17.82 17.17 6.44
CA ASP A 148 18.49 18.20 5.63
C ASP A 148 18.22 17.94 4.14
N PHE A 149 17.37 18.76 3.54
CA PHE A 149 16.99 18.64 2.13
C PHE A 149 18.02 19.22 1.14
N ASN A 150 19.10 19.83 1.61
CA ASN A 150 20.11 20.50 0.79
C ASN A 150 21.30 19.62 0.44
N ASN A 151 21.45 18.50 1.15
CA ASN A 151 22.52 17.54 0.98
C ASN A 151 21.93 16.15 0.68
N ARG A 152 22.82 15.16 0.53
CA ARG A 152 22.36 13.77 0.43
C ARG A 152 21.68 13.36 1.74
N ILE A 153 20.41 13.01 1.64
CA ILE A 153 19.59 12.56 2.77
C ILE A 153 19.94 11.11 3.09
N THR A 154 20.35 10.87 4.32
CA THR A 154 20.61 9.52 4.85
C THR A 154 20.42 9.53 6.37
N PRO A 155 19.81 8.49 7.00
CA PRO A 155 19.19 7.32 6.34
C PRO A 155 17.93 7.66 5.51
N ASN A 156 17.60 6.79 4.57
CA ASN A 156 16.46 6.93 3.65
C ASN A 156 15.92 5.53 3.28
N ALA A 157 15.08 5.41 2.26
CA ALA A 157 14.55 4.10 1.83
C ALA A 157 15.68 3.12 1.42
N GLN A 158 16.78 3.63 0.83
CA GLN A 158 17.94 2.79 0.50
C GLN A 158 18.62 2.18 1.74
N SER A 159 18.50 2.82 2.90
CA SER A 159 19.06 2.34 4.17
C SER A 159 18.28 1.19 4.79
N ILE A 160 17.11 0.86 4.25
CA ILE A 160 16.20 -0.18 4.72
C ILE A 160 15.75 -1.13 3.60
N GLY A 161 16.69 -1.44 2.69
CA GLY A 161 16.57 -2.53 1.72
C GLY A 161 16.20 -2.14 0.30
N PHE A 162 15.87 -0.88 -0.02
CA PHE A 162 15.61 -0.46 -1.38
C PHE A 162 16.90 -0.12 -2.14
N ASP A 163 17.00 -0.49 -3.42
CA ASP A 163 18.11 -0.11 -4.30
C ASP A 163 17.88 1.24 -4.95
N TYR A 164 16.62 1.57 -5.22
CA TYR A 164 16.18 2.79 -5.86
C TYR A 164 15.04 3.43 -5.07
N GLU A 165 15.06 4.77 -5.00
CA GLU A 165 13.91 5.54 -4.50
C GLU A 165 13.64 6.77 -5.37
N PHE A 166 12.35 7.03 -5.63
CA PHE A 166 11.83 8.29 -6.12
C PHE A 166 10.55 8.61 -5.36
N ILE A 167 10.64 9.46 -4.35
CA ILE A 167 9.62 9.55 -3.33
C ILE A 167 9.15 10.97 -3.05
N ILE A 168 7.89 11.07 -2.57
CA ILE A 168 7.35 12.22 -1.85
C ILE A 168 7.66 11.99 -0.37
N PRO A 169 8.35 12.93 0.33
CA PRO A 169 8.79 12.72 1.71
C PRO A 169 7.67 12.34 2.69
N ALA A 170 6.53 13.00 2.61
CA ALA A 170 5.35 12.71 3.44
C ALA A 170 4.08 12.57 2.58
N THR A 171 3.19 13.53 2.67
CA THR A 171 1.96 13.64 1.90
C THR A 171 1.96 14.93 1.09
N VAL A 172 1.12 15.02 0.07
CA VAL A 172 1.09 16.19 -0.82
C VAL A 172 0.54 17.46 -0.19
N ASP A 173 -0.12 17.35 0.96
CA ASP A 173 -0.59 18.49 1.78
C ASP A 173 0.48 19.06 2.72
N ARG A 174 1.68 18.46 2.77
CA ARG A 174 2.79 18.82 3.68
C ARG A 174 4.00 19.34 2.94
N VAL A 175 4.70 20.30 3.58
CA VAL A 175 6.02 20.71 3.09
C VAL A 175 7.10 19.71 3.54
N PRO A 176 8.21 19.54 2.76
CA PRO A 176 8.52 20.22 1.51
C PRO A 176 7.77 19.60 0.33
N CYS A 177 7.33 20.46 -0.59
CA CYS A 177 6.64 20.06 -1.81
C CYS A 177 7.63 19.73 -2.94
N VAL A 178 8.48 18.71 -2.72
CA VAL A 178 9.55 18.28 -3.61
C VAL A 178 9.61 16.77 -3.74
N PHE A 179 10.17 16.29 -4.85
CA PHE A 179 10.54 14.87 -4.97
C PHE A 179 11.98 14.65 -4.48
N VAL A 180 12.22 13.47 -3.91
CA VAL A 180 13.55 12.99 -3.55
C VAL A 180 13.87 11.76 -4.38
N GLU A 181 15.01 11.75 -5.07
CA GLU A 181 15.51 10.62 -5.84
C GLU A 181 16.89 10.20 -5.34
N ASN A 182 17.03 8.96 -4.89
CA ASN A 182 18.28 8.39 -4.37
C ASN A 182 18.97 9.30 -3.34
N GLY A 183 18.18 9.82 -2.41
CA GLY A 183 18.65 10.69 -1.33
C GLY A 183 18.85 12.15 -1.71
N HIS A 184 18.53 12.58 -2.92
CA HIS A 184 18.69 13.97 -3.35
C HIS A 184 17.36 14.60 -3.77
N VAL A 185 17.14 15.85 -3.38
CA VAL A 185 16.00 16.62 -3.87
C VAL A 185 16.18 16.87 -5.37
N VAL A 186 15.16 16.49 -6.13
CA VAL A 186 15.17 16.61 -7.60
C VAL A 186 15.06 18.07 -8.02
N GLY A 187 16.01 18.53 -8.86
CA GLY A 187 15.97 19.89 -9.42
C GLY A 187 16.31 21.02 -8.45
N LEU A 188 16.89 20.71 -7.29
CA LEU A 188 17.30 21.74 -6.33
C LEU A 188 18.45 22.58 -6.86
N ASP A 189 18.26 23.92 -6.86
CA ASP A 189 19.36 24.88 -7.05
C ASP A 189 20.13 25.06 -5.72
N PRO A 190 21.43 24.77 -5.66
CA PRO A 190 22.23 24.95 -4.46
C PRO A 190 22.27 26.40 -3.92
N ASN A 191 21.94 27.39 -4.79
CA ASN A 191 21.88 28.80 -4.40
C ASN A 191 20.53 29.22 -3.80
N ASP A 192 19.54 28.33 -3.82
CA ASP A 192 18.19 28.52 -3.24
C ASP A 192 17.88 27.38 -2.25
N PRO A 193 18.60 27.30 -1.10
CA PRO A 193 18.50 26.18 -0.18
C PRO A 193 17.13 26.10 0.51
N ILE A 194 16.65 24.88 0.68
CA ILE A 194 15.38 24.58 1.35
C ILE A 194 15.54 24.67 2.87
N THR A 195 14.63 25.39 3.52
CA THR A 195 14.42 25.35 4.97
C THR A 195 12.98 24.94 5.25
N VAL A 196 12.78 23.97 6.16
CA VAL A 196 11.46 23.44 6.56
C VAL A 196 11.33 23.49 8.07
N SER A 197 10.16 23.90 8.57
CA SER A 197 9.80 23.82 9.99
C SER A 197 8.33 23.43 10.16
N TYR A 198 8.05 22.70 11.23
CA TYR A 198 6.69 22.36 11.67
C TYR A 198 6.33 23.05 13.00
N ASP A 199 7.27 23.80 13.58
CA ASP A 199 7.10 24.46 14.87
C ASP A 199 6.84 25.97 14.74
N HIS A 200 7.43 26.60 13.72
CA HIS A 200 7.35 28.04 13.51
C HIS A 200 7.60 28.42 12.05
N LYS A 201 7.14 29.60 11.66
CA LYS A 201 7.35 30.15 10.32
C LYS A 201 8.85 30.34 10.04
N VAL A 202 9.29 29.89 8.88
CA VAL A 202 10.63 30.11 8.32
C VAL A 202 10.54 30.90 7.03
N GLY A 203 11.52 31.81 6.81
CA GLY A 203 11.56 32.68 5.63
C GLY A 203 10.38 33.64 5.51
N ASP A 204 10.20 34.15 4.30
CA ASP A 204 9.23 35.21 3.96
C ASP A 204 8.14 34.76 2.99
N TRP A 205 8.07 33.47 2.68
CA TRP A 205 7.04 32.96 1.77
C TRP A 205 5.64 33.15 2.36
N PRO A 206 4.65 33.48 1.49
CA PRO A 206 3.28 33.73 1.94
C PRO A 206 2.67 32.51 2.61
N THR A 207 1.82 32.76 3.59
CA THR A 207 1.03 31.71 4.28
C THR A 207 -0.45 31.92 4.00
N GLY A 208 -1.25 30.84 4.09
CA GLY A 208 -2.68 30.94 3.91
C GLY A 208 -3.35 31.81 4.98
N GLU A 209 -2.78 31.88 6.17
CA GLU A 209 -3.25 32.72 7.27
C GLU A 209 -3.03 34.21 7.01
N GLU A 210 -1.81 34.57 6.54
CA GLU A 210 -1.43 35.98 6.33
C GLU A 210 -1.86 36.52 4.96
N ASN A 211 -2.01 35.65 3.94
CA ASN A 211 -2.25 36.02 2.54
C ASN A 211 -3.43 35.22 1.93
N PRO A 212 -4.63 35.30 2.51
CA PRO A 212 -5.78 34.52 2.03
C PRO A 212 -6.20 34.85 0.59
N GLU A 213 -5.81 36.02 0.07
CA GLU A 213 -6.05 36.46 -1.32
C GLU A 213 -5.22 35.67 -2.36
N LEU A 214 -4.12 35.02 -1.93
CA LEU A 214 -3.28 34.20 -2.80
C LEU A 214 -3.73 32.73 -2.85
N VAL A 215 -4.75 32.38 -2.06
CA VAL A 215 -5.21 31.01 -1.92
C VAL A 215 -6.23 30.66 -3.00
N THR A 216 -5.91 29.69 -3.86
CA THR A 216 -6.82 29.16 -4.89
C THR A 216 -7.69 28.01 -4.40
N LEU A 217 -7.16 27.17 -3.49
CA LEU A 217 -7.90 26.12 -2.80
C LEU A 217 -7.88 26.43 -1.29
N LYS A 218 -9.04 26.85 -0.78
CA LYS A 218 -9.17 27.28 0.62
C LYS A 218 -9.05 26.08 1.57
N PRO A 219 -8.34 26.24 2.71
CA PRO A 219 -8.37 25.22 3.75
C PRO A 219 -9.76 25.20 4.42
N SER A 220 -10.20 23.99 4.79
CA SER A 220 -11.33 23.83 5.72
C SER A 220 -10.85 23.86 7.17
N GLN A 221 -9.61 23.39 7.40
CA GLN A 221 -8.99 23.29 8.73
C GLN A 221 -7.48 23.00 8.60
N GLY A 222 -6.68 23.51 9.55
CA GLY A 222 -5.30 23.08 9.80
C GLY A 222 -4.26 23.28 8.70
N HIS A 223 -4.65 23.41 7.45
CA HIS A 223 -3.79 23.51 6.28
C HIS A 223 -3.61 24.99 5.88
N ASN A 224 -2.94 25.78 6.73
CA ASN A 224 -2.95 27.23 6.54
C ASN A 224 -1.56 27.89 6.61
N ASN A 225 -0.50 27.05 6.49
CA ASN A 225 0.87 27.56 6.52
C ASN A 225 1.35 27.94 5.10
N THR A 226 2.57 27.59 4.68
CA THR A 226 3.16 28.07 3.43
C THR A 226 2.32 27.74 2.20
N ILE A 227 2.07 28.74 1.37
CA ILE A 227 1.36 28.61 0.09
C ILE A 227 2.33 28.13 -0.98
N ILE A 228 2.04 26.96 -1.57
CA ILE A 228 2.74 26.40 -2.73
C ILE A 228 1.72 26.18 -3.85
N ASN A 229 1.96 26.74 -5.05
CA ASN A 229 1.05 26.65 -6.20
C ASN A 229 -0.38 27.13 -5.89
N GLY A 230 -0.52 28.19 -5.05
CA GLY A 230 -1.81 28.69 -4.61
C GLY A 230 -2.52 27.84 -3.55
N ILE A 231 -1.89 26.81 -3.03
CA ILE A 231 -2.45 25.88 -2.03
C ILE A 231 -1.66 26.01 -0.73
N PRO A 232 -2.28 26.38 0.38
CA PRO A 232 -1.61 26.42 1.68
C PRO A 232 -1.40 24.99 2.19
N ARG A 233 -0.25 24.74 2.81
CA ARG A 233 0.17 23.42 3.27
C ARG A 233 0.24 23.35 4.80
N ILE A 234 0.46 22.16 5.33
CA ILE A 234 0.89 21.96 6.71
C ILE A 234 2.41 22.14 6.78
N GLY A 235 2.86 22.99 7.71
CA GLY A 235 4.27 23.34 7.89
C GLY A 235 4.71 24.52 7.05
N TRP A 236 5.89 25.03 7.39
CA TRP A 236 6.49 26.21 6.74
C TRP A 236 7.73 25.80 5.97
N MET A 237 7.90 26.36 4.78
CA MET A 237 9.13 26.21 4.01
C MET A 237 9.49 27.51 3.29
N THR A 238 10.77 27.61 2.97
CA THR A 238 11.31 28.63 2.04
C THR A 238 12.45 28.01 1.24
N GLY A 239 12.74 28.57 0.06
CA GLY A 239 13.78 28.07 -0.85
C GLY A 239 13.35 26.86 -1.66
N GLY A 240 14.22 26.44 -2.57
CA GLY A 240 13.98 25.29 -3.45
C GLY A 240 12.93 25.52 -4.54
N LYS A 241 12.76 26.76 -5.02
CA LYS A 241 11.75 27.12 -6.04
C LYS A 241 11.79 26.25 -7.29
N SER A 242 13.01 25.92 -7.75
CA SER A 242 13.21 25.10 -8.94
C SER A 242 12.87 23.62 -8.74
N ALA A 243 12.79 23.16 -7.48
CA ALA A 243 12.49 21.78 -7.10
C ALA A 243 11.00 21.54 -6.82
N LEU A 244 10.19 22.61 -6.71
CA LEU A 244 8.77 22.47 -6.41
C LEU A 244 8.04 21.68 -7.49
N TRP A 245 7.25 20.68 -7.10
CA TRP A 245 6.37 19.99 -8.03
C TRP A 245 5.20 20.88 -8.49
N LYS A 246 4.55 20.44 -9.56
CA LYS A 246 3.21 20.89 -9.93
C LYS A 246 2.21 19.86 -9.50
N ASP A 247 1.19 20.25 -8.75
CA ASP A 247 0.26 19.31 -8.13
C ASP A 247 -0.48 18.45 -9.15
N GLU A 248 -0.91 19.02 -10.25
CA GLU A 248 -1.60 18.30 -11.33
C GLU A 248 -0.74 17.26 -12.05
N ASP A 249 0.58 17.36 -11.99
CA ASP A 249 1.51 16.47 -12.70
C ASP A 249 1.99 15.29 -11.84
N ILE A 250 1.71 15.28 -10.53
CA ILE A 250 2.28 14.31 -9.57
C ILE A 250 1.97 12.86 -9.96
N ALA A 251 0.70 12.56 -10.30
CA ALA A 251 0.30 11.21 -10.67
C ALA A 251 1.02 10.72 -11.92
N ASP A 252 1.19 11.59 -12.93
CA ASP A 252 1.91 11.28 -14.16
C ASP A 252 3.40 11.01 -13.90
N ILE A 253 4.03 11.85 -13.08
CA ILE A 253 5.45 11.71 -12.73
C ILE A 253 5.70 10.38 -11.97
N ILE A 254 4.89 10.09 -10.96
CA ILE A 254 5.01 8.83 -10.19
C ILE A 254 4.78 7.63 -11.10
N THR A 255 3.73 7.66 -11.93
CA THR A 255 3.42 6.58 -12.87
C THR A 255 4.56 6.38 -13.86
N HIS A 256 5.13 7.47 -14.41
CA HIS A 256 6.27 7.38 -15.31
C HIS A 256 7.52 6.78 -14.65
N LYS A 257 7.85 7.19 -13.42
CA LYS A 257 8.98 6.66 -12.66
C LYS A 257 8.80 5.17 -12.35
N ALA A 258 7.59 4.75 -11.99
CA ALA A 258 7.26 3.34 -11.77
C ALA A 258 7.42 2.52 -13.06
N LYS A 259 6.90 3.01 -14.20
CA LYS A 259 7.05 2.36 -15.51
C LYS A 259 8.52 2.24 -15.93
N ASN A 260 9.33 3.27 -15.68
CA ASN A 260 10.76 3.25 -15.97
C ASN A 260 11.50 2.21 -15.12
N PHE A 261 11.18 2.13 -13.82
CA PHE A 261 11.76 1.10 -12.95
C PHE A 261 11.42 -0.31 -13.45
N ILE A 262 10.14 -0.57 -13.78
CA ILE A 262 9.68 -1.86 -14.33
C ILE A 262 10.44 -2.19 -15.63
N ALA A 263 10.54 -1.24 -16.56
CA ALA A 263 11.21 -1.46 -17.84
C ALA A 263 12.71 -1.71 -17.68
N SER A 264 13.36 -1.04 -16.73
CA SER A 264 14.81 -1.19 -16.49
C SER A 264 15.17 -2.55 -15.87
N HIS A 265 14.21 -3.22 -15.20
CA HIS A 265 14.43 -4.48 -14.49
C HIS A 265 13.64 -5.65 -15.10
N GLN A 266 13.16 -5.54 -16.35
CA GLN A 266 12.32 -6.56 -16.99
C GLN A 266 13.00 -7.93 -17.16
N GLU A 267 14.34 -7.98 -17.15
CA GLU A 267 15.13 -9.20 -17.34
C GLU A 267 15.54 -9.89 -16.02
N GLU A 268 15.24 -9.28 -14.88
CA GLU A 268 15.55 -9.79 -13.54
C GLU A 268 14.34 -9.68 -12.61
N PRO A 269 14.25 -10.49 -11.55
CA PRO A 269 13.15 -10.32 -10.59
C PRO A 269 13.27 -8.99 -9.86
N PHE A 270 12.16 -8.26 -9.78
CA PHE A 270 12.10 -6.99 -9.08
C PHE A 270 10.93 -6.90 -8.11
N PHE A 271 11.11 -6.08 -7.09
CA PHE A 271 10.07 -5.62 -6.17
C PHE A 271 9.90 -4.11 -6.30
N LEU A 272 8.70 -3.69 -6.63
CA LEU A 272 8.32 -2.28 -6.66
C LEU A 272 7.27 -2.00 -5.57
N TYR A 273 7.65 -1.19 -4.57
CA TYR A 273 6.71 -0.52 -3.68
C TYR A 273 6.30 0.80 -4.32
N MET A 274 5.02 0.93 -4.68
CA MET A 274 4.48 2.12 -5.31
C MET A 274 3.39 2.73 -4.43
N GLY A 275 3.69 3.87 -3.79
CA GLY A 275 2.71 4.67 -3.06
C GLY A 275 2.08 5.71 -3.99
N THR A 276 0.77 5.65 -4.25
CA THR A 276 0.10 6.76 -4.95
C THR A 276 -0.25 7.85 -3.95
N GLN A 277 -0.44 9.09 -4.43
CA GLN A 277 -0.97 10.18 -3.60
C GLN A 277 -2.50 10.23 -3.64
N ASP A 278 -3.13 9.60 -4.64
CA ASP A 278 -4.59 9.59 -4.77
C ASP A 278 -5.19 8.52 -3.84
N VAL A 279 -6.24 8.89 -3.11
CA VAL A 279 -7.14 10.06 -3.25
C VAL A 279 -6.95 11.06 -2.09
N HIS A 280 -5.75 11.18 -1.53
CA HIS A 280 -5.42 12.10 -0.44
C HIS A 280 -5.54 13.58 -0.87
N VAL A 281 -5.84 14.46 0.07
CA VAL A 281 -5.86 15.91 -0.13
C VAL A 281 -4.43 16.51 -0.26
N PRO A 282 -4.28 17.66 -0.94
CA PRO A 282 -5.22 18.35 -1.81
C PRO A 282 -5.49 17.57 -3.09
N ARG A 283 -6.74 17.46 -3.47
CA ARG A 283 -7.16 16.72 -4.65
C ARG A 283 -7.09 17.60 -5.89
N ILE A 284 -5.97 17.54 -6.59
CA ILE A 284 -5.69 18.33 -7.79
C ILE A 284 -5.54 17.37 -8.98
N PRO A 285 -6.64 16.99 -9.62
CA PRO A 285 -6.58 16.07 -10.76
C PRO A 285 -5.87 16.75 -11.95
N HIS A 286 -5.10 15.97 -12.72
CA HIS A 286 -4.60 16.44 -14.00
C HIS A 286 -5.78 16.90 -14.88
N PRO A 287 -5.64 17.98 -15.71
CA PRO A 287 -6.75 18.56 -16.48
C PRO A 287 -7.56 17.58 -17.32
N ARG A 288 -6.96 16.47 -17.77
CA ARG A 288 -7.69 15.42 -18.52
C ARG A 288 -8.75 14.67 -17.69
N PHE A 289 -8.67 14.72 -16.36
CA PHE A 289 -9.64 14.08 -15.46
C PHE A 289 -10.60 15.10 -14.81
N ALA A 290 -10.23 16.37 -14.75
CA ALA A 290 -11.00 17.42 -14.10
C ALA A 290 -12.43 17.50 -14.65
N GLY A 291 -13.43 17.44 -13.77
CA GLY A 291 -14.86 17.49 -14.09
C GLY A 291 -15.41 16.22 -14.77
N LYS A 292 -14.69 15.10 -14.79
CA LYS A 292 -15.12 13.89 -15.52
C LYS A 292 -15.93 12.91 -14.67
N SER A 293 -15.78 12.91 -13.35
CA SER A 293 -16.43 11.94 -12.47
C SER A 293 -17.88 12.28 -12.14
N GLY A 294 -18.24 13.57 -12.17
CA GLY A 294 -19.52 14.06 -11.60
C GLY A 294 -19.57 14.06 -10.06
N LEU A 295 -18.45 13.77 -9.40
CA LEU A 295 -18.31 13.73 -7.93
C LEU A 295 -17.26 14.74 -7.41
N GLY A 296 -17.05 15.83 -8.18
CA GLY A 296 -16.04 16.83 -7.85
C GLY A 296 -14.60 16.30 -7.93
N THR A 297 -13.65 17.04 -7.38
CA THR A 297 -12.23 16.70 -7.46
C THR A 297 -11.92 15.36 -6.80
N ARG A 298 -12.65 14.97 -5.73
CA ARG A 298 -12.49 13.66 -5.09
C ARG A 298 -12.78 12.51 -6.07
N GLY A 299 -13.88 12.59 -6.81
CA GLY A 299 -14.20 11.59 -7.84
C GLY A 299 -13.21 11.62 -9.01
N ASP A 300 -12.75 12.81 -9.41
CA ASP A 300 -11.82 12.98 -10.51
C ASP A 300 -10.45 12.34 -10.21
N VAL A 301 -9.94 12.43 -8.98
CA VAL A 301 -8.69 11.75 -8.59
C VAL A 301 -8.87 10.23 -8.41
N ILE A 302 -10.09 9.73 -8.18
CA ILE A 302 -10.38 8.28 -8.29
C ILE A 302 -10.22 7.80 -9.74
N LEU A 303 -10.72 8.56 -10.72
CA LEU A 303 -10.50 8.25 -12.14
C LEU A 303 -9.02 8.31 -12.51
N GLN A 304 -8.26 9.25 -11.96
CA GLN A 304 -6.82 9.36 -12.13
C GLN A 304 -6.08 8.15 -11.53
N LEU A 305 -6.46 7.69 -10.35
CA LEU A 305 -5.92 6.48 -9.74
C LEU A 305 -6.20 5.25 -10.61
N ASP A 306 -7.44 5.11 -11.10
CA ASP A 306 -7.81 4.01 -12.02
C ASP A 306 -6.95 4.03 -13.29
N TRP A 307 -6.69 5.21 -13.86
CA TRP A 307 -5.77 5.37 -14.98
C TRP A 307 -4.35 4.92 -14.63
N THR A 308 -3.83 5.30 -13.46
CA THR A 308 -2.50 4.88 -12.96
C THR A 308 -2.38 3.36 -12.96
N ILE A 309 -3.39 2.66 -12.43
CA ILE A 309 -3.42 1.18 -12.41
C ILE A 309 -3.45 0.63 -13.85
N GLY A 310 -4.22 1.26 -14.72
CA GLY A 310 -4.27 0.91 -16.15
C GLY A 310 -2.91 1.00 -16.84
N GLU A 311 -2.15 2.07 -16.57
CA GLU A 311 -0.81 2.30 -17.13
C GLU A 311 0.21 1.25 -16.65
N ILE A 312 0.18 0.89 -15.37
CA ILE A 312 1.04 -0.18 -14.84
C ILE A 312 0.70 -1.52 -15.51
N MET A 313 -0.59 -1.89 -15.56
CA MET A 313 -1.01 -3.13 -16.22
C MET A 313 -0.63 -3.14 -17.70
N HIS A 314 -0.82 -2.03 -18.42
CA HIS A 314 -0.43 -1.90 -19.81
C HIS A 314 1.09 -2.05 -20.02
N THR A 315 1.88 -1.51 -19.10
CA THR A 315 3.35 -1.65 -19.16
C THR A 315 3.77 -3.11 -19.02
N LEU A 316 3.18 -3.85 -18.07
CA LEU A 316 3.45 -5.28 -17.89
C LEU A 316 3.05 -6.10 -19.12
N ASP A 317 1.90 -5.79 -19.72
CA ASP A 317 1.41 -6.46 -20.93
C ASP A 317 2.34 -6.15 -22.13
N SER A 318 2.77 -4.90 -22.30
CA SER A 318 3.64 -4.46 -23.40
C SER A 318 5.06 -5.03 -23.32
N LEU A 319 5.57 -5.26 -22.10
CA LEU A 319 6.88 -5.89 -21.86
C LEU A 319 6.79 -7.43 -21.83
N HIS A 320 5.59 -8.00 -21.99
CA HIS A 320 5.36 -9.45 -21.92
C HIS A 320 5.79 -10.12 -20.62
N ILE A 321 5.75 -9.38 -19.49
CA ILE A 321 6.10 -9.89 -18.16
C ILE A 321 4.88 -10.04 -17.23
N ALA A 322 3.69 -9.73 -17.72
CA ALA A 322 2.45 -9.76 -16.93
C ALA A 322 2.18 -11.13 -16.29
N ASP A 323 2.42 -12.21 -17.01
CA ASP A 323 2.17 -13.59 -16.53
C ASP A 323 3.06 -13.96 -15.36
N ASN A 324 4.28 -13.43 -15.31
CA ASN A 324 5.25 -13.66 -14.22
C ASN A 324 5.34 -12.48 -13.24
N THR A 325 4.27 -11.71 -13.08
CA THR A 325 4.22 -10.58 -12.16
C THR A 325 3.05 -10.72 -11.20
N ILE A 326 3.34 -10.65 -9.90
CA ILE A 326 2.36 -10.50 -8.83
C ILE A 326 2.10 -9.01 -8.69
N LEU A 327 0.88 -8.57 -8.99
CA LEU A 327 0.41 -7.20 -8.79
C LEU A 327 -0.59 -7.18 -7.65
N ILE A 328 -0.22 -6.52 -6.55
CA ILE A 328 -1.06 -6.29 -5.37
C ILE A 328 -1.50 -4.84 -5.38
N PHE A 329 -2.80 -4.60 -5.27
CA PHE A 329 -3.40 -3.28 -5.15
C PHE A 329 -4.24 -3.19 -3.88
N THR A 330 -4.00 -2.16 -3.07
CA THR A 330 -4.72 -1.92 -1.83
C THR A 330 -4.64 -0.45 -1.40
N SER A 331 -5.24 -0.10 -0.24
CA SER A 331 -5.14 1.21 0.40
C SER A 331 -4.44 1.11 1.75
N ASP A 332 -3.78 2.17 2.17
CA ASP A 332 -3.07 2.23 3.47
C ASP A 332 -4.01 2.38 4.66
N ASN A 333 -5.15 2.99 4.48
CA ASN A 333 -6.25 3.09 5.45
C ASN A 333 -7.56 3.33 4.72
N GLY A 334 -8.64 3.40 5.48
CA GLY A 334 -9.96 3.73 4.95
C GLY A 334 -10.11 5.18 4.53
N PRO A 335 -11.25 5.55 3.92
CA PRO A 335 -11.46 6.86 3.31
C PRO A 335 -11.76 7.95 4.33
N VAL A 336 -11.51 9.18 3.91
CA VAL A 336 -12.02 10.40 4.53
C VAL A 336 -12.60 11.31 3.45
N ILE A 337 -13.63 12.10 3.79
CA ILE A 337 -14.29 12.96 2.82
C ILE A 337 -13.63 14.34 2.83
N ASP A 338 -13.72 15.09 3.93
CA ASP A 338 -12.97 16.34 4.12
C ASP A 338 -11.79 16.09 5.07
N ASP A 339 -10.59 16.36 4.62
CA ASP A 339 -9.35 16.23 5.39
C ASP A 339 -8.48 17.48 5.27
N GLY A 340 -9.10 18.65 5.20
CA GLY A 340 -8.42 19.92 5.36
C GLY A 340 -8.60 20.95 4.26
N TYR A 341 -9.35 20.65 3.19
CA TYR A 341 -9.61 21.62 2.12
C TYR A 341 -11.07 21.67 1.71
N GLN A 342 -11.51 22.89 1.31
CA GLN A 342 -12.88 23.15 0.81
C GLN A 342 -12.96 22.75 -0.67
N ASP A 343 -12.84 21.47 -0.95
CA ASP A 343 -12.90 20.91 -2.30
C ASP A 343 -14.28 20.38 -2.70
N GLN A 344 -15.31 20.71 -1.91
CA GLN A 344 -16.70 20.30 -2.10
C GLN A 344 -16.92 18.79 -2.05
N ALA A 345 -16.03 18.04 -1.38
CA ALA A 345 -16.12 16.58 -1.35
C ALA A 345 -17.42 16.07 -0.72
N TYR A 346 -17.95 16.75 0.32
CA TYR A 346 -19.25 16.41 0.91
C TYR A 346 -20.42 16.78 0.01
N GLU A 347 -20.41 18.00 -0.54
CA GLU A 347 -21.50 18.56 -1.34
C GLU A 347 -21.70 17.78 -2.65
N LEU A 348 -20.63 17.24 -3.20
CA LEU A 348 -20.64 16.54 -4.49
C LEU A 348 -20.61 15.01 -4.39
N LEU A 349 -20.88 14.44 -3.22
CA LEU A 349 -21.01 12.97 -3.06
C LEU A 349 -22.11 12.38 -3.95
N ASN A 350 -23.19 13.12 -4.19
CA ASN A 350 -24.30 12.68 -5.08
C ASN A 350 -24.80 11.26 -4.77
N GLY A 351 -24.80 10.87 -3.48
CA GLY A 351 -25.15 9.54 -3.02
C GLY A 351 -24.04 8.49 -3.16
N HIS A 352 -22.82 8.91 -3.45
CA HIS A 352 -21.64 8.07 -3.34
C HIS A 352 -21.29 7.80 -1.87
N THR A 353 -20.87 6.57 -1.55
CA THR A 353 -20.56 6.13 -0.19
C THR A 353 -19.16 5.55 -0.14
N PRO A 354 -18.11 6.36 0.08
CA PRO A 354 -16.72 5.89 0.11
C PRO A 354 -16.47 4.76 1.10
N MET A 355 -17.15 4.78 2.26
CA MET A 355 -17.08 3.77 3.31
C MET A 355 -17.85 2.48 2.94
N GLY A 356 -18.65 2.50 1.88
CA GLY A 356 -19.60 1.42 1.58
C GLY A 356 -20.69 1.33 2.65
N ILE A 357 -20.88 0.15 3.24
CA ILE A 357 -21.84 -0.12 4.33
C ILE A 357 -21.22 0.00 5.73
N TYR A 358 -19.91 0.24 5.81
CA TYR A 358 -19.14 0.20 7.05
C TYR A 358 -19.16 1.56 7.77
N ARG A 359 -19.02 1.53 9.10
CA ARG A 359 -18.93 2.70 9.96
C ARG A 359 -17.51 3.25 10.05
N GLY A 360 -17.39 4.55 10.34
CA GLY A 360 -16.11 5.24 10.50
C GLY A 360 -15.45 5.55 9.17
N GLY A 361 -14.14 5.54 9.15
CA GLY A 361 -13.26 5.87 8.04
C GLY A 361 -11.84 6.06 8.53
N LYS A 362 -10.99 6.78 7.78
CA LYS A 362 -9.65 7.19 8.25
C LYS A 362 -9.70 7.65 9.70
N TYR A 363 -8.71 7.30 10.49
CA TYR A 363 -8.60 7.59 11.94
C TYR A 363 -9.41 6.68 12.87
N SER A 364 -10.38 5.94 12.38
CA SER A 364 -11.40 5.25 13.19
C SER A 364 -10.99 3.81 13.54
N ALA A 365 -11.38 3.36 14.76
CA ALA A 365 -11.33 1.95 15.13
C ALA A 365 -12.48 1.14 14.52
N TYR A 366 -13.51 1.78 13.95
CA TYR A 366 -14.60 1.09 13.26
C TYR A 366 -14.14 0.51 11.91
N GLU A 367 -14.97 -0.38 11.35
CA GLU A 367 -14.61 -1.19 10.17
C GLU A 367 -14.03 -0.37 9.00
N ALA A 368 -14.68 0.75 8.63
CA ALA A 368 -14.21 1.53 7.49
C ALA A 368 -12.84 2.20 7.71
N GLY A 369 -12.29 2.20 8.93
CA GLY A 369 -10.97 2.75 9.20
C GLY A 369 -9.82 1.91 8.63
N THR A 370 -9.97 0.60 8.66
CA THR A 370 -8.91 -0.35 8.28
C THR A 370 -9.33 -1.42 7.31
N ARG A 371 -10.64 -1.63 7.10
CA ARG A 371 -11.14 -2.54 6.07
C ARG A 371 -10.99 -1.88 4.71
N VAL A 372 -10.05 -2.36 3.92
CA VAL A 372 -9.61 -1.72 2.68
C VAL A 372 -9.78 -2.64 1.47
N PRO A 373 -9.90 -2.10 0.25
CA PRO A 373 -9.81 -2.92 -0.94
C PRO A 373 -8.46 -3.64 -0.99
N PHE A 374 -8.46 -4.91 -1.39
CA PHE A 374 -7.25 -5.69 -1.53
C PHE A 374 -7.44 -6.67 -2.71
N ILE A 375 -6.60 -6.52 -3.74
CA ILE A 375 -6.70 -7.29 -4.98
C ILE A 375 -5.31 -7.85 -5.32
N VAL A 376 -5.24 -9.13 -5.67
CA VAL A 376 -4.00 -9.80 -6.07
C VAL A 376 -4.17 -10.40 -7.46
N ARG A 377 -3.36 -9.97 -8.41
CA ARG A 377 -3.32 -10.53 -9.77
C ARG A 377 -1.98 -11.23 -10.01
N TRP A 378 -2.03 -12.47 -10.47
CA TRP A 378 -0.87 -13.22 -10.96
C TRP A 378 -1.33 -14.24 -12.02
N PRO A 379 -1.39 -13.86 -13.29
CA PRO A 379 -2.08 -14.65 -14.34
C PRO A 379 -1.59 -16.09 -14.44
N ALA A 380 -0.28 -16.33 -14.27
CA ALA A 380 0.26 -17.69 -14.36
C ALA A 380 -0.21 -18.62 -13.23
N ARG A 381 -0.61 -18.11 -12.05
CA ARG A 381 -0.87 -18.94 -10.85
C ARG A 381 -2.16 -18.67 -10.12
N VAL A 382 -2.79 -17.54 -10.35
CA VAL A 382 -4.01 -17.11 -9.65
C VAL A 382 -5.18 -17.15 -10.61
N LYS A 383 -6.27 -17.79 -10.17
CA LYS A 383 -7.55 -17.76 -10.89
C LYS A 383 -8.47 -16.71 -10.27
N PRO A 384 -9.23 -15.97 -11.09
CA PRO A 384 -10.18 -14.98 -10.59
C PRO A 384 -11.15 -15.59 -9.57
N ASN A 385 -11.22 -15.01 -8.38
CA ASN A 385 -12.20 -15.36 -7.37
C ASN A 385 -12.37 -14.26 -6.32
N LYS A 386 -13.37 -14.43 -5.44
CA LYS A 386 -13.57 -13.60 -4.24
C LYS A 386 -13.10 -14.35 -3.01
N GLN A 387 -12.17 -13.77 -2.27
CA GLN A 387 -11.61 -14.30 -1.03
C GLN A 387 -12.31 -13.65 0.17
N GLN A 388 -12.89 -14.50 1.03
CA GLN A 388 -13.59 -14.05 2.24
C GLN A 388 -12.80 -14.32 3.53
N ALA A 389 -11.67 -15.00 3.42
CA ALA A 389 -10.82 -15.27 4.57
C ALA A 389 -10.36 -13.97 5.22
N LEU A 390 -10.29 -13.97 6.54
CA LEU A 390 -9.71 -12.87 7.32
C LEU A 390 -8.23 -12.75 6.97
N PHE A 391 -7.81 -11.56 6.53
CA PHE A 391 -6.44 -11.30 6.06
C PHE A 391 -5.96 -9.93 6.56
N SER A 392 -4.70 -9.82 6.90
CA SER A 392 -4.06 -8.56 7.24
C SER A 392 -2.94 -8.25 6.26
N GLN A 393 -2.78 -6.99 5.88
CA GLN A 393 -1.68 -6.54 5.01
C GLN A 393 -0.31 -6.90 5.58
N ILE A 394 -0.18 -6.97 6.90
CA ILE A 394 1.07 -7.36 7.58
C ILE A 394 1.54 -8.77 7.18
N ASP A 395 0.62 -9.65 6.75
CA ASP A 395 0.90 -11.03 6.39
C ASP A 395 1.52 -11.20 5.00
N VAL A 396 1.53 -10.13 4.22
CA VAL A 396 2.18 -10.13 2.90
C VAL A 396 3.67 -10.46 3.03
N TYR A 397 4.33 -9.94 4.06
CA TYR A 397 5.76 -10.17 4.29
C TYR A 397 6.08 -11.68 4.43
N ALA A 398 5.52 -12.36 5.43
CA ALA A 398 5.78 -13.78 5.66
C ALA A 398 5.26 -14.66 4.51
N SER A 399 4.17 -14.26 3.85
CA SER A 399 3.63 -14.97 2.70
C SER A 399 4.55 -14.88 1.47
N LEU A 400 5.17 -13.74 1.21
CA LEU A 400 6.16 -13.60 0.14
C LEU A 400 7.45 -14.33 0.48
N ALA A 401 7.91 -14.32 1.74
CA ALA A 401 9.04 -15.10 2.18
C ALA A 401 8.82 -16.60 1.94
N SER A 402 7.61 -17.11 2.28
CA SER A 402 7.21 -18.49 2.01
C SER A 402 7.17 -18.81 0.51
N LEU A 403 6.62 -17.91 -0.31
CA LEU A 403 6.57 -18.07 -1.78
C LEU A 403 7.96 -18.26 -2.38
N LEU A 404 8.95 -17.55 -1.84
CA LEU A 404 10.31 -17.53 -2.33
C LEU A 404 11.23 -18.55 -1.64
N GLU A 405 10.68 -19.36 -0.73
CA GLU A 405 11.44 -20.27 0.12
C GLU A 405 12.59 -19.56 0.86
N GLN A 406 12.39 -18.26 1.16
CA GLN A 406 13.35 -17.41 1.85
C GLN A 406 13.13 -17.50 3.35
N PRO A 407 14.09 -18.05 4.11
CA PRO A 407 13.94 -18.12 5.57
C PRO A 407 13.95 -16.72 6.17
N LEU A 408 13.01 -16.46 7.09
CA LEU A 408 13.01 -15.22 7.83
C LEU A 408 14.19 -15.18 8.81
N ARG A 409 14.95 -14.09 8.79
CA ARG A 409 16.00 -13.84 9.77
C ARG A 409 15.39 -13.68 11.17
N LYS A 410 16.14 -14.04 12.20
CA LYS A 410 15.68 -13.88 13.59
C LYS A 410 15.28 -12.43 13.87
N GLY A 411 14.06 -12.23 14.36
CA GLY A 411 13.48 -10.92 14.67
C GLY A 411 12.83 -10.20 13.49
N ALA A 412 12.90 -10.76 12.27
CA ALA A 412 12.17 -10.21 11.13
C ALA A 412 10.67 -10.52 11.23
N ALA A 413 9.84 -9.57 10.82
CA ALA A 413 8.39 -9.70 10.67
C ALA A 413 7.67 -10.34 11.88
N PRO A 414 7.84 -9.81 13.11
CA PRO A 414 7.43 -10.50 14.34
C PRO A 414 5.92 -10.76 14.45
N ASP A 415 5.10 -9.97 13.77
CA ASP A 415 3.63 -10.09 13.80
C ASP A 415 3.03 -10.63 12.50
N SER A 416 3.86 -10.79 11.47
CA SER A 416 3.45 -11.32 10.17
C SER A 416 3.28 -12.83 10.23
N GLN A 417 2.20 -13.35 9.66
CA GLN A 417 1.91 -14.78 9.60
C GLN A 417 1.90 -15.26 8.14
N GLU A 418 2.33 -16.49 7.91
CA GLU A 418 2.30 -17.10 6.59
C GLU A 418 0.85 -17.44 6.19
N HIS A 419 0.35 -16.78 5.16
CA HIS A 419 -0.96 -16.99 4.56
C HIS A 419 -0.92 -16.98 3.03
N LEU A 420 0.16 -17.54 2.45
CA LEU A 420 0.38 -17.56 1.00
C LEU A 420 -0.81 -18.16 0.24
N ASN A 421 -1.37 -19.26 0.72
CA ASN A 421 -2.50 -19.90 0.03
C ASN A 421 -3.75 -19.01 0.04
N VAL A 422 -3.97 -18.24 1.11
CA VAL A 422 -5.05 -17.24 1.16
C VAL A 422 -4.74 -16.09 0.21
N LEU A 423 -3.52 -15.57 0.23
CA LEU A 423 -3.05 -14.50 -0.66
C LEU A 423 -3.25 -14.85 -2.14
N LEU A 424 -3.01 -16.12 -2.50
CA LEU A 424 -3.19 -16.63 -3.86
C LEU A 424 -4.62 -17.16 -4.14
N GLY A 425 -5.57 -16.96 -3.24
CA GLY A 425 -6.97 -17.35 -3.41
C GLY A 425 -7.21 -18.87 -3.45
N LYS A 426 -6.31 -19.69 -2.91
CA LYS A 426 -6.36 -21.16 -3.04
C LYS A 426 -7.17 -21.85 -1.96
N ASN A 427 -7.27 -21.29 -0.77
CA ASN A 427 -8.05 -21.81 0.34
C ASN A 427 -8.59 -20.69 1.22
N ASN A 428 -9.43 -21.03 2.18
CA ASN A 428 -10.07 -20.11 3.12
C ASN A 428 -9.57 -20.35 4.57
N THR A 429 -8.31 -20.74 4.73
CA THR A 429 -7.73 -20.86 6.08
C THR A 429 -7.56 -19.46 6.65
N ASN A 430 -8.49 -19.05 7.49
CA ASN A 430 -8.51 -17.75 8.12
C ASN A 430 -7.27 -17.53 9.00
N ARG A 431 -6.78 -16.30 9.03
CA ARG A 431 -6.06 -15.80 10.20
C ARG A 431 -6.97 -15.92 11.42
N GLU A 432 -6.43 -16.35 12.56
CA GLU A 432 -7.25 -16.52 13.77
C GLU A 432 -7.88 -15.20 14.19
N TYR A 433 -7.10 -14.12 14.17
CA TYR A 433 -7.53 -12.75 14.47
C TYR A 433 -6.73 -11.72 13.70
N VAL A 434 -7.27 -10.52 13.55
CA VAL A 434 -6.54 -9.32 13.13
C VAL A 434 -6.65 -8.26 14.22
N VAL A 435 -5.58 -7.48 14.40
CA VAL A 435 -5.57 -6.32 15.31
C VAL A 435 -5.45 -5.05 14.48
N GLN A 436 -6.22 -4.05 14.87
CA GLN A 436 -6.33 -2.75 14.21
C GLN A 436 -6.02 -1.65 15.22
N GLN A 437 -5.48 -0.54 14.72
CA GLN A 437 -5.13 0.63 15.52
C GLN A 437 -5.83 1.87 14.95
N ASN A 438 -6.46 2.66 15.82
CA ASN A 438 -7.00 3.97 15.44
C ASN A 438 -5.97 5.09 15.60
N LEU A 439 -6.38 6.35 15.35
CA LEU A 439 -5.52 7.53 15.47
C LEU A 439 -4.89 7.70 16.87
N ASN A 440 -5.61 7.33 17.91
CA ASN A 440 -5.22 7.52 19.31
C ASN A 440 -4.56 6.28 19.94
N ASN A 441 -4.11 5.34 19.14
CA ASN A 441 -3.54 4.06 19.55
C ASN A 441 -4.53 3.12 20.28
N THR A 442 -5.84 3.38 20.20
CA THR A 442 -6.85 2.44 20.69
C THR A 442 -6.88 1.25 19.74
N LEU A 443 -6.80 0.05 20.32
CA LEU A 443 -6.77 -1.19 19.56
C LEU A 443 -8.15 -1.83 19.46
N ALA A 444 -8.39 -2.47 18.33
CA ALA A 444 -9.50 -3.34 18.11
C ALA A 444 -9.01 -4.71 17.63
N ILE A 445 -9.72 -5.79 17.99
CA ILE A 445 -9.42 -7.14 17.54
C ILE A 445 -10.66 -7.78 16.92
N ILE A 446 -10.48 -8.40 15.76
CA ILE A 446 -11.50 -9.18 15.07
C ILE A 446 -11.12 -10.66 15.14
N LYS A 447 -12.04 -11.49 15.61
CA LYS A 447 -11.92 -12.96 15.60
C LYS A 447 -13.26 -13.57 15.19
N GLY A 448 -13.25 -14.35 14.11
CA GLY A 448 -14.48 -14.87 13.53
C GLY A 448 -15.43 -13.74 13.10
N GLN A 449 -16.63 -13.73 13.67
CA GLN A 449 -17.64 -12.69 13.41
C GLN A 449 -17.59 -11.53 14.41
N TRP A 450 -16.78 -11.62 15.47
CA TRP A 450 -16.78 -10.68 16.57
C TRP A 450 -15.67 -9.65 16.40
N LYS A 451 -16.03 -8.39 16.62
CA LYS A 451 -15.08 -7.29 16.76
C LYS A 451 -15.20 -6.66 18.14
N TYR A 452 -14.09 -6.63 18.84
CA TYR A 452 -13.92 -5.99 20.13
C TYR A 452 -13.07 -4.73 19.98
N ILE A 453 -13.51 -3.61 20.55
CA ILE A 453 -12.72 -2.38 20.69
C ILE A 453 -12.48 -2.17 22.18
N GLU A 454 -11.21 -2.00 22.56
CA GLU A 454 -10.83 -1.79 23.95
C GLU A 454 -11.33 -0.44 24.50
N PRO A 455 -11.54 -0.32 25.82
CA PRO A 455 -11.82 0.96 26.46
C PRO A 455 -10.72 2.00 26.23
N SER A 456 -11.09 3.25 26.03
CA SER A 456 -10.14 4.34 25.79
C SER A 456 -10.69 5.66 26.34
N ASP A 457 -9.79 6.49 26.89
CA ASP A 457 -10.08 7.87 27.30
C ASP A 457 -9.91 8.88 26.14
N GLY A 458 -9.58 8.42 24.93
CA GLY A 458 -9.48 9.24 23.73
C GLY A 458 -10.80 9.93 23.36
N PRO A 459 -10.74 10.98 22.51
CA PRO A 459 -11.94 11.66 22.03
C PRO A 459 -12.80 10.71 21.18
N ALA A 460 -14.12 10.79 21.30
CA ALA A 460 -15.04 9.99 20.51
C ALA A 460 -15.05 10.41 19.01
N ILE A 461 -14.80 11.69 18.76
CA ILE A 461 -14.84 12.33 17.43
C ILE A 461 -13.49 13.02 17.19
N GLU A 462 -12.92 12.83 16.01
CA GLU A 462 -11.78 13.61 15.57
C GLU A 462 -12.22 15.07 15.35
N TYR A 463 -11.43 16.02 15.90
CA TYR A 463 -11.84 17.42 15.97
C TYR A 463 -12.01 18.06 14.59
N TRP A 464 -11.10 17.78 13.67
CA TRP A 464 -11.04 18.42 12.37
C TRP A 464 -12.01 17.78 11.36
N THR A 465 -11.86 16.48 11.13
CA THR A 465 -12.63 15.74 10.11
C THR A 465 -14.03 15.35 10.55
N LYS A 466 -14.33 15.50 11.83
CA LYS A 466 -15.59 15.04 12.48
C LYS A 466 -15.78 13.52 12.39
N MET A 467 -14.71 12.77 12.11
CA MET A 467 -14.77 11.32 12.05
C MET A 467 -14.98 10.70 13.42
N GLU A 468 -15.88 9.72 13.51
CA GLU A 468 -16.04 8.89 14.71
C GLU A 468 -14.79 8.02 14.91
N LEU A 469 -14.10 8.16 16.05
CA LEU A 469 -12.84 7.47 16.31
C LEU A 469 -13.01 6.06 16.89
N GLY A 470 -14.20 5.75 17.41
CA GLY A 470 -14.44 4.47 18.09
C GLY A 470 -13.87 4.42 19.51
N ASN A 471 -13.47 5.56 20.10
CA ASN A 471 -13.05 5.64 21.49
C ASN A 471 -14.28 5.73 22.42
N ASP A 472 -14.32 4.88 23.44
CA ASP A 472 -15.32 4.87 24.50
C ASP A 472 -14.68 4.36 25.80
N LYS A 473 -15.11 4.88 26.95
CA LYS A 473 -14.65 4.42 28.27
C LYS A 473 -15.11 3.01 28.61
N GLN A 474 -16.12 2.52 27.91
CA GLN A 474 -16.65 1.16 28.06
C GLN A 474 -16.17 0.28 26.89
N PRO A 475 -16.02 -1.02 27.10
CA PRO A 475 -15.71 -1.93 26.02
C PRO A 475 -16.83 -1.96 24.98
N GLN A 476 -16.45 -2.13 23.72
CA GLN A 476 -17.40 -2.25 22.63
C GLN A 476 -17.26 -3.65 22.01
N LEU A 477 -18.38 -4.27 21.65
CA LEU A 477 -18.44 -5.56 20.97
C LEU A 477 -19.50 -5.49 19.86
N TYR A 478 -19.12 -5.91 18.66
CA TYR A 478 -19.98 -5.95 17.48
C TYR A 478 -19.99 -7.33 16.84
N ASP A 479 -21.17 -7.78 16.40
CA ASP A 479 -21.32 -8.97 15.55
C ASP A 479 -21.33 -8.53 14.09
N LEU A 480 -20.18 -8.60 13.42
CA LEU A 480 -20.03 -8.15 12.04
C LEU A 480 -20.82 -8.97 11.02
N SER A 481 -21.27 -10.18 11.40
CA SER A 481 -22.10 -11.02 10.52
C SER A 481 -23.52 -10.51 10.38
N SER A 482 -24.06 -9.92 11.42
CA SER A 482 -25.44 -9.37 11.47
C SER A 482 -25.47 -7.84 11.47
N ASP A 483 -24.40 -7.20 11.94
CA ASP A 483 -24.26 -5.74 12.04
C ASP A 483 -22.89 -5.25 11.50
N PRO A 484 -22.65 -5.35 10.17
CA PRO A 484 -21.37 -4.92 9.58
C PRO A 484 -21.16 -3.38 9.66
N SER A 485 -22.20 -2.64 10.01
CA SER A 485 -22.15 -1.19 10.22
C SER A 485 -21.92 -0.79 11.68
N GLU A 486 -21.70 -1.73 12.58
CA GLU A 486 -21.34 -1.49 13.99
C GLU A 486 -22.28 -0.50 14.72
N LYS A 487 -23.59 -0.66 14.51
CA LYS A 487 -24.62 0.22 15.08
C LYS A 487 -24.96 -0.14 16.52
N THR A 488 -24.85 -1.43 16.87
CA THR A 488 -25.34 -1.96 18.13
C THR A 488 -24.21 -2.57 18.94
N ASN A 489 -23.75 -1.86 19.97
CA ASN A 489 -22.79 -2.41 20.93
C ASN A 489 -23.47 -3.49 21.79
N VAL A 490 -23.07 -4.75 21.61
CA VAL A 490 -23.64 -5.92 22.32
C VAL A 490 -22.76 -6.40 23.48
N SER A 491 -21.76 -5.64 23.91
CA SER A 491 -20.81 -6.02 24.97
C SER A 491 -21.47 -6.47 26.25
N LYS A 492 -22.58 -5.84 26.67
CA LYS A 492 -23.35 -6.23 27.87
C LYS A 492 -24.12 -7.54 27.71
N GLN A 493 -24.41 -7.94 26.47
CA GLN A 493 -25.17 -9.16 26.16
C GLN A 493 -24.25 -10.38 26.08
N TYR A 494 -22.97 -10.17 25.74
CA TYR A 494 -21.98 -11.23 25.54
C TYR A 494 -20.69 -10.98 26.36
N PRO A 495 -20.78 -10.92 27.72
CA PRO A 495 -19.63 -10.61 28.57
C PRO A 495 -18.50 -11.64 28.46
N ASP A 496 -18.83 -12.92 28.18
CA ASP A 496 -17.81 -13.98 28.02
C ASP A 496 -16.98 -13.76 26.73
N ILE A 497 -17.61 -13.30 25.65
CA ILE A 497 -16.90 -12.96 24.40
C ILE A 497 -16.01 -11.71 24.61
N VAL A 498 -16.52 -10.71 25.31
CA VAL A 498 -15.72 -9.52 25.68
C VAL A 498 -14.47 -9.94 26.45
N LYS A 499 -14.63 -10.84 27.46
CA LYS A 499 -13.51 -11.35 28.23
C LYS A 499 -12.50 -12.10 27.37
N GLU A 500 -12.96 -13.03 26.52
CA GLU A 500 -12.11 -13.80 25.62
C GLU A 500 -11.26 -12.88 24.71
N LEU A 501 -11.92 -11.92 24.05
CA LEU A 501 -11.25 -11.06 23.09
C LEU A 501 -10.34 -10.03 23.76
N SER A 502 -10.70 -9.51 24.94
CA SER A 502 -9.83 -8.63 25.72
C SER A 502 -8.56 -9.36 26.20
N GLU A 503 -8.70 -10.59 26.73
CA GLU A 503 -7.56 -11.41 27.14
C GLU A 503 -6.66 -11.78 25.95
N LEU A 504 -7.25 -12.08 24.79
CA LEU A 504 -6.50 -12.34 23.57
C LEU A 504 -5.73 -11.08 23.12
N LEU A 505 -6.38 -9.91 23.14
CA LEU A 505 -5.73 -8.64 22.76
C LEU A 505 -4.56 -8.32 23.70
N GLU A 506 -4.72 -8.48 25.01
CA GLU A 506 -3.63 -8.29 25.97
C GLU A 506 -2.48 -9.29 25.69
N SER A 507 -2.77 -10.55 25.40
CA SER A 507 -1.73 -11.54 25.06
C SER A 507 -0.96 -11.16 23.79
N VAL A 508 -1.58 -10.44 22.84
CA VAL A 508 -0.91 -9.94 21.63
C VAL A 508 -0.02 -8.75 21.96
N LYS A 509 -0.44 -7.89 22.89
CA LYS A 509 0.37 -6.73 23.33
C LYS A 509 1.64 -7.17 24.07
N GLU A 510 1.58 -8.27 24.84
CA GLU A 510 2.70 -8.80 25.64
C GLU A 510 3.78 -9.53 24.81
N LYS A 511 3.47 -9.98 23.60
CA LYS A 511 4.43 -10.64 22.70
C LYS A 511 5.45 -9.66 22.16
#